data_f191cb1583725a81d5966243386e0e8e
#
_entry.id   f191cb1583725a81d5966243386e0e8e
#
_cell.length_a   1.000
_cell.length_b   1.000
_cell.length_c   1.000
_cell.angle_alpha   90.00
_cell.angle_beta   90.00
_cell.angle_gamma   90.00
#
_symmetry.space_group_name_H-M   'P 1'
#
loop_
_entity.id
_entity.type
_entity.pdbx_description
1 polymer ?
#
loop_
_entity_poly.entity_id
_entity_poly.type
_entity_poly.pdbx_seq_one_letter_code
_entity_poly.pdbx_strand_id
1 'polypeptide(L)'
;MTRTRLSRRTMLTGTTALATLVAASREPLAQQTVSRSAAALSAPLPPRREFVIRGANVLSMDPNIGDFAAGDVHVRDGAIVAVAPRIDRTNVQIIEAGNMICMPGFVDTHWHLWTSALRPLMRVDNAERGYFPVSTRLGAHYTPQDSYANVRLGLAEALSAGATTVHNWAHNVRSPAHADAELRAQRDMGVRGRFSYGAAQGMPNEQPMDLAGLAQIQKQWMPNDGMLTLGICSRNIGVSQTALRGTISLDLVRQEWGGARKLRLPITLHTSGPSPIKLLEDAGLLGPDVQLVHPLLTTAEERQILKNRGVSYSIAPIGESGRPAKAGVIQLAEMLDAGVKVSISTDLTGTFNCDFFQCMRILYQQHQHRVGSRIPLTAKRLVQLGTFDGAVDLGIADRTGSLAPGKRADIILVRTGDINMAPMGDPYEALVMLAQPRNVDTVIVDGRILRRAGEFTALNYAQVLREATESAAALRERAGWPS
;
A
#
# COMPACT_ATOMS: atom_id res chain seq x y z
N MET A 1 21.57 -52.33 39.95
CA MET A 1 20.76 -52.64 41.16
C MET A 1 19.78 -51.48 41.29
N THR A 2 18.49 -51.50 41.26
CA THR A 2 17.46 -52.53 41.12
C THR A 2 16.25 -51.84 40.45
N ARG A 3 15.70 -52.47 39.42
CA ARG A 3 14.43 -52.03 38.79
C ARG A 3 13.29 -52.34 39.76
N THR A 4 12.29 -51.47 39.88
CA THR A 4 10.97 -51.88 40.34
C THR A 4 9.89 -51.30 39.39
N ARG A 5 9.27 -52.22 38.66
CA ARG A 5 8.01 -52.03 37.94
C ARG A 5 6.88 -52.07 38.97
N LEU A 6 5.87 -51.22 38.81
CA LEU A 6 4.57 -51.45 39.43
C LEU A 6 3.47 -51.51 38.34
N SER A 7 2.68 -52.55 38.47
CA SER A 7 1.71 -53.06 37.53
C SER A 7 0.34 -52.38 37.66
N ARG A 8 -0.42 -52.52 36.56
CA ARG A 8 -1.85 -52.23 36.49
C ARG A 8 -2.64 -53.24 37.36
N ARG A 9 -3.68 -52.81 38.06
CA ARG A 9 -5.04 -53.40 38.08
C ARG A 9 -5.93 -52.77 39.18
N THR A 10 -7.10 -52.35 38.73
CA THR A 10 -8.46 -52.60 39.19
C THR A 10 -8.98 -51.74 40.36
N MET A 11 -10.04 -50.94 40.11
CA MET A 11 -11.39 -51.30 40.51
C MET A 11 -12.46 -50.37 39.92
N LEU A 12 -13.46 -50.98 39.32
CA LEU A 12 -14.79 -50.44 39.04
C LEU A 12 -15.62 -50.36 40.32
N THR A 13 -16.38 -49.29 40.49
CA THR A 13 -17.77 -49.21 41.02
C THR A 13 -18.13 -47.72 40.85
N GLY A 14 -19.04 -47.26 40.05
CA GLY A 14 -20.46 -47.55 40.05
C GLY A 14 -21.18 -46.36 40.69
N THR A 15 -21.61 -45.34 39.87
CA THR A 15 -22.80 -44.53 40.20
C THR A 15 -23.37 -43.95 38.92
N THR A 16 -24.57 -44.38 38.61
CA THR A 16 -25.49 -43.90 37.60
C THR A 16 -25.88 -42.45 37.87
N ALA A 17 -25.64 -41.55 36.94
CA ALA A 17 -26.29 -40.26 36.89
C ALA A 17 -26.91 -40.04 35.49
N LEU A 18 -28.19 -39.76 35.51
CA LEU A 18 -29.08 -39.48 34.39
C LEU A 18 -28.45 -38.53 33.36
N ALA A 19 -28.28 -39.02 32.14
CA ALA A 19 -28.04 -38.19 30.99
C ALA A 19 -29.39 -37.73 30.42
N THR A 20 -29.75 -36.47 30.65
CA THR A 20 -30.84 -35.80 29.95
C THR A 20 -30.32 -35.45 28.53
N LEU A 21 -30.81 -36.17 27.52
CA LEU A 21 -30.65 -35.81 26.11
C LEU A 21 -31.39 -34.51 25.86
N VAL A 22 -30.65 -33.42 25.66
CA VAL A 22 -31.15 -32.25 24.94
C VAL A 22 -30.92 -32.52 23.45
N ALA A 23 -31.97 -32.95 22.79
CA ALA A 23 -32.02 -32.98 21.31
C ALA A 23 -32.02 -31.53 20.81
N ALA A 24 -30.85 -31.03 20.43
CA ALA A 24 -30.77 -29.82 19.63
C ALA A 24 -31.27 -30.13 18.22
N SER A 25 -32.50 -29.77 17.94
CA SER A 25 -33.06 -29.71 16.61
C SER A 25 -32.18 -28.83 15.71
N ARG A 26 -31.43 -29.43 14.81
CA ARG A 26 -30.81 -28.74 13.68
C ARG A 26 -31.94 -28.34 12.72
N GLU A 27 -32.40 -27.11 12.82
CA GLU A 27 -33.17 -26.52 11.74
C GLU A 27 -32.28 -26.40 10.49
N PRO A 28 -32.76 -26.78 9.29
CA PRO A 28 -32.05 -26.52 8.07
C PRO A 28 -32.01 -25.01 7.89
N LEU A 29 -30.81 -24.43 7.73
CA LEU A 29 -30.64 -23.06 7.28
C LEU A 29 -31.41 -22.92 5.96
N ALA A 30 -32.61 -22.37 6.06
CA ALA A 30 -33.39 -21.97 4.91
C ALA A 30 -32.53 -21.06 4.05
N GLN A 31 -32.39 -21.41 2.80
CA GLN A 31 -31.87 -20.54 1.76
C GLN A 31 -32.74 -19.27 1.75
N GLN A 32 -32.30 -18.27 2.48
CA GLN A 32 -32.77 -16.92 2.26
C GLN A 32 -32.27 -16.51 0.90
N THR A 33 -33.14 -16.53 -0.07
CA THR A 33 -33.02 -15.80 -1.32
C THR A 33 -32.78 -14.35 -0.96
N VAL A 34 -31.50 -13.96 -0.92
CA VAL A 34 -31.11 -12.57 -0.75
C VAL A 34 -31.60 -11.84 -1.99
N SER A 35 -32.77 -11.23 -1.84
CA SER A 35 -33.22 -10.19 -2.75
C SER A 35 -32.04 -9.23 -2.95
N ARG A 36 -31.65 -8.98 -4.20
CA ARG A 36 -30.67 -7.98 -4.61
C ARG A 36 -31.21 -6.60 -4.22
N SER A 37 -31.13 -6.30 -2.94
CA SER A 37 -31.27 -4.93 -2.43
C SER A 37 -30.09 -4.14 -3.00
N ALA A 38 -30.40 -3.01 -3.63
CA ALA A 38 -29.44 -2.03 -4.11
C ALA A 38 -28.37 -1.82 -3.05
N ALA A 39 -27.10 -1.93 -3.45
CA ALA A 39 -25.94 -1.86 -2.58
C ALA A 39 -26.13 -0.70 -1.58
N ALA A 40 -26.29 -1.02 -0.32
CA ALA A 40 -26.25 -0.02 0.73
C ALA A 40 -24.85 0.61 0.68
N LEU A 41 -24.79 1.83 0.18
CA LEU A 41 -23.57 2.62 0.11
C LEU A 41 -22.95 2.63 1.52
N SER A 42 -21.64 2.44 1.59
CA SER A 42 -20.87 2.72 2.82
C SER A 42 -21.38 4.03 3.41
N ALA A 43 -21.42 4.13 4.73
CA ALA A 43 -21.76 5.40 5.37
C ALA A 43 -20.90 6.52 4.76
N PRO A 44 -21.44 7.74 4.62
CA PRO A 44 -20.65 8.83 4.07
C PRO A 44 -19.38 9.03 4.89
N LEU A 45 -18.30 9.43 4.22
CA LEU A 45 -17.03 9.72 4.90
C LEU A 45 -17.24 10.70 6.06
N PRO A 46 -16.52 10.52 7.18
CA PRO A 46 -16.58 11.46 8.30
C PRO A 46 -16.29 12.88 7.81
N PRO A 47 -16.93 13.91 8.38
CA PRO A 47 -16.64 15.29 8.03
C PRO A 47 -15.21 15.66 8.43
N ARG A 48 -14.61 16.60 7.72
CA ARG A 48 -13.43 17.32 8.19
C ARG A 48 -13.83 18.14 9.42
N ARG A 49 -13.13 17.91 10.55
CA ARG A 49 -13.43 18.60 11.81
C ARG A 49 -12.25 19.42 12.26
N GLU A 50 -12.50 20.36 13.15
CA GLU A 50 -11.44 21.03 13.91
C GLU A 50 -11.15 20.23 15.16
N PHE A 51 -9.85 19.91 15.40
CA PHE A 51 -9.38 19.21 16.59
C PHE A 51 -7.92 19.50 16.88
N VAL A 52 -7.50 19.25 18.11
CA VAL A 52 -6.10 19.26 18.52
C VAL A 52 -5.72 17.86 18.98
N ILE A 53 -4.67 17.29 18.39
CA ILE A 53 -3.96 16.12 18.89
C ILE A 53 -3.02 16.65 19.96
N ARG A 54 -3.14 16.13 21.21
CA ARG A 54 -2.48 16.72 22.37
C ARG A 54 -1.46 15.80 23.03
N GLY A 55 -0.27 16.35 23.33
CA GLY A 55 0.73 15.73 24.16
C GLY A 55 1.42 14.52 23.52
N ALA A 56 1.35 14.38 22.19
CA ALA A 56 1.98 13.29 21.45
C ALA A 56 3.50 13.44 21.37
N ASN A 57 4.21 12.32 21.20
CA ASN A 57 5.56 12.36 20.65
C ASN A 57 5.44 12.67 19.14
N VAL A 58 5.67 13.94 18.75
CA VAL A 58 5.45 14.41 17.38
C VAL A 58 6.73 14.25 16.57
N LEU A 59 6.65 13.46 15.48
CA LEU A 59 7.71 13.30 14.49
C LEU A 59 7.26 14.02 13.21
N SER A 60 7.70 15.25 13.02
CA SER A 60 7.13 16.11 11.98
C SER A 60 7.56 15.75 10.56
N MET A 61 8.69 15.11 10.37
CA MET A 61 9.33 14.91 9.05
C MET A 61 9.61 16.22 8.31
N ASP A 62 9.58 17.36 9.00
CA ASP A 62 9.91 18.68 8.46
C ASP A 62 11.05 19.29 9.27
N PRO A 63 12.22 19.61 8.63
CA PRO A 63 13.38 20.12 9.34
C PRO A 63 13.15 21.49 9.97
N ASN A 64 12.21 22.29 9.47
CA ASN A 64 11.90 23.61 9.98
C ASN A 64 10.97 23.56 11.20
N ILE A 65 10.20 22.50 11.35
CA ILE A 65 9.31 22.25 12.50
C ILE A 65 10.05 21.49 13.60
N GLY A 66 10.85 20.49 13.23
CA GLY A 66 11.51 19.59 14.18
C GLY A 66 10.57 18.58 14.81
N ASP A 67 11.08 17.88 15.82
CA ASP A 67 10.34 16.83 16.54
C ASP A 67 10.09 17.31 17.99
N PHE A 68 8.98 16.84 18.60
CA PHE A 68 8.62 17.19 19.99
C PHE A 68 8.37 15.92 20.80
N ALA A 69 9.06 15.77 21.94
CA ALA A 69 8.83 14.67 22.88
C ALA A 69 7.40 14.69 23.46
N ALA A 70 6.83 15.89 23.61
CA ALA A 70 5.43 16.13 23.92
C ALA A 70 4.99 17.38 23.16
N GLY A 71 4.14 17.22 22.16
CA GLY A 71 3.69 18.31 21.31
C GLY A 71 2.24 18.17 20.90
N ASP A 72 1.70 19.26 20.41
CA ASP A 72 0.31 19.36 19.93
C ASP A 72 0.29 19.61 18.42
N VAL A 73 -0.71 19.04 17.74
CA VAL A 73 -1.00 19.28 16.32
C VAL A 73 -2.43 19.77 16.18
N HIS A 74 -2.62 20.99 15.68
CA HIS A 74 -3.93 21.58 15.42
C HIS A 74 -4.33 21.36 13.96
N VAL A 75 -5.49 20.76 13.77
CA VAL A 75 -6.09 20.50 12.46
C VAL A 75 -7.41 21.23 12.33
N ARG A 76 -7.63 21.89 11.18
CA ARG A 76 -8.90 22.54 10.84
C ARG A 76 -9.12 22.44 9.32
N ASP A 77 -10.34 22.13 8.92
CA ASP A 77 -10.79 22.03 7.51
C ASP A 77 -9.88 21.12 6.64
N GLY A 78 -9.37 20.07 7.26
CA GLY A 78 -8.51 19.10 6.62
C GLY A 78 -7.04 19.52 6.49
N ALA A 79 -6.67 20.70 7.00
CA ALA A 79 -5.31 21.19 6.98
C ALA A 79 -4.68 21.24 8.38
N ILE A 80 -3.37 21.07 8.45
CA ILE A 80 -2.59 21.35 9.66
C ILE A 80 -2.48 22.85 9.80
N VAL A 81 -2.92 23.38 10.93
CA VAL A 81 -2.87 24.82 11.24
C VAL A 81 -1.62 25.17 12.01
N ALA A 82 -1.24 24.32 12.98
CA ALA A 82 -0.07 24.52 13.82
C ALA A 82 0.49 23.19 14.33
N VAL A 83 1.78 23.17 14.57
CA VAL A 83 2.51 22.12 15.28
C VAL A 83 3.43 22.83 16.29
N ALA A 84 3.25 22.56 17.58
CA ALA A 84 3.95 23.29 18.65
C ALA A 84 4.03 22.43 19.94
N PRO A 85 4.91 22.78 20.91
CA PRO A 85 4.95 22.11 22.20
C PRO A 85 3.62 22.17 22.96
N ARG A 86 2.88 23.28 22.80
CA ARG A 86 1.55 23.48 23.40
C ARG A 86 0.70 24.38 22.51
N ILE A 87 -0.56 23.99 22.33
CA ILE A 87 -1.54 24.77 21.57
C ILE A 87 -2.75 25.01 22.47
N ASP A 88 -2.96 26.28 22.86
CA ASP A 88 -4.10 26.68 23.67
C ASP A 88 -5.27 26.99 22.74
N ARG A 89 -6.15 26.02 22.59
CA ARG A 89 -7.43 26.13 21.87
C ARG A 89 -8.56 25.65 22.78
N THR A 90 -9.57 26.47 22.92
CA THR A 90 -10.81 26.14 23.63
C THR A 90 -11.92 25.84 22.62
N ASN A 91 -12.91 25.08 23.02
CA ASN A 91 -14.10 24.75 22.22
C ASN A 91 -13.79 23.94 20.94
N VAL A 92 -12.70 23.17 20.92
CA VAL A 92 -12.37 22.22 19.86
C VAL A 92 -12.26 20.81 20.42
N GLN A 93 -12.47 19.80 19.59
CA GLN A 93 -12.26 18.41 20.00
C GLN A 93 -10.79 18.19 20.36
N ILE A 94 -10.51 17.57 21.50
CA ILE A 94 -9.17 17.14 21.89
C ILE A 94 -9.04 15.63 21.65
N ILE A 95 -7.94 15.25 21.00
CA ILE A 95 -7.50 13.86 20.87
C ILE A 95 -6.29 13.71 21.78
N GLU A 96 -6.49 13.16 22.97
CA GLU A 96 -5.39 12.88 23.90
C GLU A 96 -4.47 11.81 23.30
N ALA A 97 -3.16 12.12 23.22
CA ALA A 97 -2.16 11.28 22.56
C ALA A 97 -0.85 11.18 23.35
N GLY A 98 -0.89 11.37 24.68
CA GLY A 98 0.27 11.37 25.55
C GLY A 98 1.11 10.08 25.54
N ASN A 99 0.52 8.95 25.14
CA ASN A 99 1.19 7.66 24.98
C ASN A 99 1.21 7.22 23.52
N MET A 100 1.36 8.16 22.58
CA MET A 100 1.35 7.87 21.15
C MET A 100 2.43 8.67 20.43
N ILE A 101 2.96 8.10 19.35
CA ILE A 101 3.72 8.81 18.35
C ILE A 101 2.72 9.39 17.34
N CYS A 102 2.80 10.70 17.08
CA CYS A 102 2.07 11.41 16.03
C CYS A 102 3.02 11.71 14.87
N MET A 103 2.72 11.16 13.71
CA MET A 103 3.58 11.30 12.53
C MET A 103 2.73 11.40 11.24
N PRO A 104 3.31 11.83 10.10
CA PRO A 104 2.64 11.71 8.81
C PRO A 104 2.26 10.25 8.55
N GLY A 105 1.09 10.03 7.93
CA GLY A 105 0.74 8.70 7.46
C GLY A 105 1.70 8.20 6.39
N PHE A 106 1.83 6.88 6.27
CA PHE A 106 2.67 6.29 5.24
C PHE A 106 2.14 6.60 3.84
N VAL A 107 3.08 6.75 2.90
CA VAL A 107 2.83 7.00 1.49
C VAL A 107 3.32 5.79 0.70
N ASP A 108 2.38 4.98 0.25
CA ASP A 108 2.66 3.80 -0.57
C ASP A 108 2.81 4.20 -2.03
N THR A 109 3.99 4.01 -2.58
CA THR A 109 4.35 4.51 -3.91
C THR A 109 4.18 3.48 -5.03
N HIS A 110 3.71 2.26 -4.72
CA HIS A 110 3.45 1.21 -5.71
C HIS A 110 2.64 0.05 -5.11
N TRP A 111 1.40 -0.14 -5.57
CA TRP A 111 0.57 -1.26 -5.12
C TRP A 111 -0.43 -1.72 -6.20
N HIS A 112 -0.45 -3.01 -6.47
CA HIS A 112 -1.43 -3.66 -7.36
C HIS A 112 -2.75 -3.94 -6.63
N LEU A 113 -3.50 -2.88 -6.25
CA LEU A 113 -4.72 -3.00 -5.43
C LEU A 113 -5.77 -3.94 -6.04
N TRP A 114 -5.87 -4.00 -7.37
CA TRP A 114 -6.83 -4.85 -8.06
C TRP A 114 -6.61 -6.35 -7.81
N THR A 115 -5.47 -6.77 -7.24
CA THR A 115 -5.18 -8.18 -6.92
C THR A 115 -5.47 -8.55 -5.47
N SER A 116 -5.93 -7.64 -4.62
CA SER A 116 -6.02 -7.85 -3.17
C SER A 116 -6.92 -9.01 -2.76
N ALA A 117 -8.03 -9.28 -3.47
CA ALA A 117 -8.92 -10.40 -3.18
C ALA A 117 -8.45 -11.74 -3.80
N LEU A 118 -7.33 -11.76 -4.54
CA LEU A 118 -6.78 -12.99 -5.13
C LEU A 118 -5.94 -13.82 -4.15
N ARG A 119 -5.80 -13.40 -2.89
CA ARG A 119 -5.03 -14.08 -1.82
C ARG A 119 -5.28 -15.57 -1.72
N PRO A 120 -6.52 -16.09 -1.71
CA PRO A 120 -6.76 -17.52 -1.56
C PRO A 120 -6.34 -18.33 -2.78
N LEU A 121 -6.05 -17.68 -3.90
CA LEU A 121 -5.73 -18.31 -5.18
C LEU A 121 -4.24 -18.30 -5.49
N MET A 122 -3.50 -17.34 -4.92
CA MET A 122 -2.06 -17.21 -5.09
C MET A 122 -1.30 -18.08 -4.08
N ARG A 123 -0.20 -18.68 -4.53
CA ARG A 123 0.67 -19.51 -3.69
C ARG A 123 2.13 -19.24 -4.03
N VAL A 124 2.94 -19.04 -3.00
CA VAL A 124 4.38 -18.78 -3.13
C VAL A 124 5.20 -20.07 -3.41
N ASP A 125 4.64 -21.21 -3.05
CA ASP A 125 5.25 -22.55 -3.18
C ASP A 125 4.85 -23.29 -4.46
N ASN A 126 4.04 -22.67 -5.33
CA ASN A 126 3.54 -23.29 -6.55
C ASN A 126 3.62 -22.31 -7.72
N ALA A 127 4.49 -22.59 -8.69
CA ALA A 127 4.73 -21.73 -9.84
C ALA A 127 3.48 -21.49 -10.71
N GLU A 128 2.59 -22.48 -10.84
CA GLU A 128 1.34 -22.36 -11.60
C GLU A 128 0.28 -21.51 -10.88
N ARG A 129 0.43 -21.36 -9.56
CA ARG A 129 -0.40 -20.52 -8.70
C ARG A 129 0.35 -19.26 -8.22
N GLY A 130 1.47 -18.96 -8.83
CA GLY A 130 2.20 -17.70 -8.59
C GLY A 130 1.46 -16.49 -9.14
N TYR A 131 1.99 -15.31 -8.85
CA TYR A 131 1.38 -14.03 -9.22
C TYR A 131 0.98 -13.96 -10.71
N PHE A 132 1.90 -14.20 -11.64
CA PHE A 132 1.64 -14.03 -13.07
C PHE A 132 0.61 -15.01 -13.64
N PRO A 133 0.66 -16.33 -13.39
CA PRO A 133 -0.38 -17.23 -13.88
C PRO A 133 -1.76 -16.89 -13.36
N VAL A 134 -1.88 -16.58 -12.05
CA VAL A 134 -3.17 -16.24 -11.43
C VAL A 134 -3.69 -14.91 -11.96
N SER A 135 -2.89 -13.85 -11.93
CA SER A 135 -3.30 -12.52 -12.35
C SER A 135 -3.65 -12.45 -13.84
N THR A 136 -2.87 -13.14 -14.70
CA THR A 136 -3.14 -13.17 -16.15
C THR A 136 -4.44 -13.92 -16.46
N ARG A 137 -4.62 -15.11 -15.88
CA ARG A 137 -5.81 -15.91 -16.15
C ARG A 137 -7.08 -15.28 -15.59
N LEU A 138 -7.05 -14.83 -14.33
CA LEU A 138 -8.21 -14.24 -13.68
C LEU A 138 -8.46 -12.80 -14.16
N GLY A 139 -7.42 -12.04 -14.45
CA GLY A 139 -7.52 -10.67 -14.92
C GLY A 139 -8.40 -10.51 -16.15
N ALA A 140 -8.43 -11.52 -17.05
CA ALA A 140 -9.28 -11.52 -18.22
C ALA A 140 -10.79 -11.53 -17.90
N HIS A 141 -11.18 -11.98 -16.73
CA HIS A 141 -12.57 -12.18 -16.29
C HIS A 141 -13.07 -11.11 -15.30
N TYR A 142 -12.26 -10.08 -15.02
CA TYR A 142 -12.66 -8.99 -14.14
C TYR A 142 -13.82 -8.20 -14.72
N THR A 143 -14.75 -7.86 -13.85
CA THR A 143 -15.78 -6.85 -14.08
C THR A 143 -15.39 -5.55 -13.35
N PRO A 144 -16.01 -4.41 -13.69
CA PRO A 144 -15.81 -3.19 -12.90
C PRO A 144 -16.14 -3.34 -11.41
N GLN A 145 -17.11 -4.20 -11.07
CA GLN A 145 -17.47 -4.48 -9.69
C GLN A 145 -16.36 -5.27 -8.97
N ASP A 146 -15.68 -6.19 -9.64
CA ASP A 146 -14.52 -6.89 -9.07
C ASP A 146 -13.37 -5.92 -8.79
N SER A 147 -13.07 -5.03 -9.74
CA SER A 147 -12.08 -3.95 -9.56
C SER A 147 -12.41 -3.10 -8.34
N TYR A 148 -13.66 -2.67 -8.19
CA TYR A 148 -14.13 -1.90 -7.03
C TYR A 148 -13.93 -2.64 -5.72
N ALA A 149 -14.36 -3.91 -5.62
CA ALA A 149 -14.27 -4.71 -4.40
C ALA A 149 -12.83 -5.00 -4.00
N ASN A 150 -11.96 -5.33 -4.96
CA ASN A 150 -10.54 -5.61 -4.72
C ASN A 150 -9.80 -4.37 -4.23
N VAL A 151 -10.00 -3.21 -4.87
CA VAL A 151 -9.39 -1.94 -4.45
C VAL A 151 -9.85 -1.54 -3.05
N ARG A 152 -11.14 -1.70 -2.73
CA ARG A 152 -11.65 -1.43 -1.38
C ARG A 152 -10.99 -2.29 -0.32
N LEU A 153 -10.80 -3.59 -0.59
CA LEU A 153 -10.11 -4.49 0.34
C LEU A 153 -8.67 -4.04 0.59
N GLY A 154 -7.90 -3.75 -0.47
CA GLY A 154 -6.53 -3.27 -0.33
C GLY A 154 -6.44 -1.94 0.42
N LEU A 155 -7.35 -1.01 0.17
CA LEU A 155 -7.39 0.27 0.87
C LEU A 155 -7.82 0.15 2.34
N ALA A 156 -8.69 -0.80 2.68
CA ALA A 156 -9.00 -1.10 4.08
C ALA A 156 -7.77 -1.63 4.82
N GLU A 157 -6.97 -2.46 4.16
CA GLU A 157 -5.68 -2.92 4.71
C GLU A 157 -4.68 -1.78 4.84
N ALA A 158 -4.57 -0.90 3.82
CA ALA A 158 -3.74 0.30 3.86
C ALA A 158 -4.05 1.17 5.08
N LEU A 159 -5.33 1.51 5.29
CA LEU A 159 -5.78 2.27 6.47
C LEU A 159 -5.46 1.52 7.77
N SER A 160 -5.63 0.21 7.81
CA SER A 160 -5.29 -0.59 9.00
C SER A 160 -3.80 -0.54 9.33
N ALA A 161 -2.94 -0.42 8.32
CA ALA A 161 -1.49 -0.35 8.44
C ALA A 161 -0.93 1.08 8.57
N GLY A 162 -1.79 2.11 8.50
CA GLY A 162 -1.38 3.51 8.64
C GLY A 162 -0.96 4.19 7.33
N ALA A 163 -1.20 3.57 6.17
CA ALA A 163 -1.00 4.24 4.90
C ALA A 163 -2.18 5.18 4.60
N THR A 164 -1.89 6.46 4.43
CA THR A 164 -2.86 7.52 4.15
C THR A 164 -2.90 7.92 2.68
N THR A 165 -1.84 7.57 1.95
CA THR A 165 -1.70 7.78 0.51
C THR A 165 -1.29 6.48 -0.15
N VAL A 166 -1.94 6.11 -1.27
CA VAL A 166 -1.64 4.88 -2.00
C VAL A 166 -1.59 5.14 -3.50
N HIS A 167 -0.50 4.71 -4.13
CA HIS A 167 -0.38 4.67 -5.58
C HIS A 167 -0.98 3.36 -6.11
N ASN A 168 -2.19 3.43 -6.64
CA ASN A 168 -2.86 2.31 -7.28
C ASN A 168 -2.29 2.07 -8.68
N TRP A 169 -1.50 1.02 -8.83
CA TRP A 169 -0.96 0.55 -10.10
C TRP A 169 -2.00 -0.34 -10.80
N ALA A 170 -2.88 0.28 -11.58
CA ALA A 170 -4.03 -0.38 -12.21
C ALA A 170 -3.70 -0.98 -13.59
N HIS A 171 -2.86 -1.99 -13.63
CA HIS A 171 -2.43 -2.65 -14.88
C HIS A 171 -3.37 -3.79 -15.32
N ASN A 172 -4.66 -3.63 -15.09
CA ASN A 172 -5.73 -4.47 -15.65
C ASN A 172 -6.96 -3.63 -16.00
N VAL A 173 -6.75 -2.43 -16.53
CA VAL A 173 -7.86 -1.58 -16.99
C VAL A 173 -8.36 -2.11 -18.33
N ARG A 174 -9.48 -2.80 -18.32
CA ARG A 174 -10.07 -3.44 -19.49
C ARG A 174 -11.04 -2.54 -20.25
N SER A 175 -11.49 -1.47 -19.60
CA SER A 175 -12.32 -0.40 -20.19
C SER A 175 -12.33 0.80 -19.25
N PRO A 176 -12.77 2.00 -19.68
CA PRO A 176 -12.94 3.16 -18.80
C PRO A 176 -13.85 2.88 -17.58
N ALA A 177 -14.79 1.96 -17.66
CA ALA A 177 -15.65 1.57 -16.55
C ALA A 177 -14.87 0.86 -15.42
N HIS A 178 -13.80 0.11 -15.73
CA HIS A 178 -12.93 -0.49 -14.72
C HIS A 178 -12.12 0.60 -13.99
N ALA A 179 -11.55 1.54 -14.75
CA ALA A 179 -10.83 2.67 -14.17
C ALA A 179 -11.73 3.52 -13.27
N ASP A 180 -12.95 3.83 -13.73
CA ASP A 180 -13.95 4.55 -12.93
C ASP A 180 -14.30 3.80 -11.63
N ALA A 181 -14.45 2.47 -11.70
CA ALA A 181 -14.75 1.65 -10.53
C ALA A 181 -13.62 1.70 -9.47
N GLU A 182 -12.35 1.62 -9.89
CA GLU A 182 -11.21 1.73 -9.00
C GLU A 182 -11.05 3.13 -8.40
N LEU A 183 -11.25 4.17 -9.20
CA LEU A 183 -11.25 5.56 -8.72
C LEU A 183 -12.38 5.84 -7.74
N ARG A 184 -13.59 5.29 -8.00
CA ARG A 184 -14.70 5.36 -7.04
C ARG A 184 -14.35 4.66 -5.73
N ALA A 185 -13.72 3.48 -5.78
CA ALA A 185 -13.28 2.78 -4.60
C ALA A 185 -12.29 3.63 -3.77
N GLN A 186 -11.29 4.27 -4.40
CA GLN A 186 -10.36 5.16 -3.71
C GLN A 186 -11.07 6.37 -3.07
N ARG A 187 -11.98 7.02 -3.81
CA ARG A 187 -12.79 8.12 -3.31
C ARG A 187 -13.67 7.71 -2.12
N ASP A 188 -14.38 6.60 -2.24
CA ASP A 188 -15.34 6.13 -1.26
C ASP A 188 -14.65 5.65 0.03
N MET A 189 -13.40 5.19 -0.07
CA MET A 189 -12.55 4.86 1.07
C MET A 189 -11.89 6.08 1.71
N GLY A 190 -11.91 7.24 1.06
CA GLY A 190 -11.32 8.48 1.56
C GLY A 190 -9.80 8.47 1.65
N VAL A 191 -9.13 7.59 0.93
CA VAL A 191 -7.68 7.46 0.89
C VAL A 191 -7.12 8.35 -0.22
N ARG A 192 -6.12 9.18 0.12
CA ARG A 192 -5.39 9.97 -0.89
C ARG A 192 -4.63 9.05 -1.83
N GLY A 193 -4.46 9.43 -3.10
CA GLY A 193 -3.62 8.60 -3.95
C GLY A 193 -3.42 9.06 -5.38
N ARG A 194 -2.62 8.24 -6.06
CA ARG A 194 -2.47 8.26 -7.50
C ARG A 194 -3.12 7.02 -8.07
N PHE A 195 -3.92 7.18 -9.12
CA PHE A 195 -4.37 6.09 -9.97
C PHE A 195 -3.56 6.09 -11.25
N SER A 196 -2.76 5.04 -11.48
CA SER A 196 -2.01 4.89 -12.73
C SER A 196 -2.73 3.92 -13.67
N TYR A 197 -3.26 4.47 -14.75
CA TYR A 197 -3.97 3.74 -15.78
C TYR A 197 -3.00 2.85 -16.55
N GLY A 198 -3.25 1.56 -16.63
CA GLY A 198 -2.41 0.60 -17.34
C GLY A 198 -3.20 -0.27 -18.32
N ALA A 199 -2.48 -0.90 -19.23
CA ALA A 199 -3.03 -1.85 -20.18
C ALA A 199 -3.63 -3.07 -19.45
N ALA A 200 -4.68 -3.66 -20.05
CA ALA A 200 -5.30 -4.88 -19.54
C ALA A 200 -4.31 -6.06 -19.55
N GLN A 201 -4.39 -6.92 -18.53
CA GLN A 201 -3.63 -8.18 -18.49
C GLN A 201 -4.01 -9.05 -19.70
N GLY A 202 -2.96 -9.57 -20.38
CA GLY A 202 -3.13 -10.39 -21.58
C GLY A 202 -3.40 -9.60 -22.87
N MET A 203 -3.32 -8.28 -22.83
CA MET A 203 -3.38 -7.45 -24.03
C MET A 203 -2.21 -7.78 -24.97
N PRO A 204 -2.43 -7.87 -26.31
CA PRO A 204 -1.34 -8.07 -27.27
C PRO A 204 -0.24 -7.03 -27.15
N ASN A 205 1.01 -7.45 -27.27
CA ASN A 205 2.16 -6.58 -27.09
C ASN A 205 2.30 -5.50 -28.18
N GLU A 206 1.69 -5.71 -29.30
CA GLU A 206 1.71 -4.82 -30.48
C GLU A 206 0.63 -3.73 -30.42
N GLN A 207 -0.32 -3.86 -29.50
CA GLN A 207 -1.40 -2.89 -29.36
C GLN A 207 -1.06 -1.84 -28.32
N PRO A 208 -1.30 -0.54 -28.58
CA PRO A 208 -1.16 0.51 -27.58
C PRO A 208 -2.23 0.39 -26.50
N MET A 209 -1.91 0.86 -25.29
CA MET A 209 -2.92 1.04 -24.26
C MET A 209 -4.04 2.01 -24.73
N ASP A 210 -5.20 1.93 -24.10
CA ASP A 210 -6.35 2.80 -24.43
C ASP A 210 -6.13 4.25 -23.98
N LEU A 211 -5.40 5.02 -24.79
CA LEU A 211 -5.14 6.46 -24.54
C LEU A 211 -6.41 7.31 -24.65
N ALA A 212 -7.40 6.89 -25.44
CA ALA A 212 -8.69 7.59 -25.55
C ALA A 212 -9.50 7.43 -24.26
N GLY A 213 -9.57 6.22 -23.73
CA GLY A 213 -10.18 5.93 -22.44
C GLY A 213 -9.46 6.65 -21.28
N LEU A 214 -8.12 6.72 -21.31
CA LEU A 214 -7.35 7.50 -20.34
C LEU A 214 -7.75 9.00 -20.37
N ALA A 215 -7.84 9.59 -21.54
CA ALA A 215 -8.26 10.98 -21.70
C ALA A 215 -9.71 11.22 -21.23
N GLN A 216 -10.60 10.25 -21.48
CA GLN A 216 -11.97 10.28 -20.97
C GLN A 216 -11.99 10.27 -19.43
N ILE A 217 -11.24 9.36 -18.81
CA ILE A 217 -11.12 9.27 -17.34
C ILE A 217 -10.53 10.55 -16.76
N GLN A 218 -9.49 11.12 -17.39
CA GLN A 218 -8.94 12.41 -16.93
C GLN A 218 -10.00 13.51 -16.97
N LYS A 219 -10.77 13.63 -18.05
CA LYS A 219 -11.85 14.61 -18.17
C LYS A 219 -12.95 14.42 -17.13
N GLN A 220 -13.28 13.17 -16.79
CA GLN A 220 -14.32 12.84 -15.83
C GLN A 220 -13.90 13.11 -14.39
N TRP A 221 -12.64 12.85 -14.04
CA TRP A 221 -12.15 12.86 -12.67
C TRP A 221 -11.30 14.08 -12.29
N MET A 222 -10.87 14.90 -13.27
CA MET A 222 -10.00 16.05 -13.04
C MET A 222 -10.61 17.35 -13.60
N PRO A 223 -10.48 18.47 -12.90
CA PRO A 223 -9.91 18.61 -11.57
C PRO A 223 -10.82 18.05 -10.47
N ASN A 224 -10.26 17.74 -9.32
CA ASN A 224 -10.97 17.30 -8.12
C ASN A 224 -10.46 18.08 -6.88
N ASP A 225 -10.87 17.65 -5.67
CA ASP A 225 -10.42 18.27 -4.40
C ASP A 225 -8.94 18.00 -4.06
N GLY A 226 -8.20 17.36 -4.97
CA GLY A 226 -6.79 17.02 -4.83
C GLY A 226 -6.51 15.80 -3.96
N MET A 227 -7.55 15.00 -3.68
CA MET A 227 -7.36 13.71 -3.04
C MET A 227 -6.78 12.67 -4.00
N LEU A 228 -7.18 12.74 -5.28
CA LEU A 228 -6.74 11.80 -6.31
C LEU A 228 -5.94 12.52 -7.40
N THR A 229 -4.90 11.86 -7.88
CA THR A 229 -4.14 12.25 -9.06
C THR A 229 -4.14 11.09 -10.06
N LEU A 230 -3.83 11.37 -11.32
CA LEU A 230 -3.73 10.36 -12.36
C LEU A 230 -2.29 10.21 -12.85
N GLY A 231 -1.98 9.05 -13.38
CA GLY A 231 -0.75 8.70 -14.08
C GLY A 231 -0.98 7.54 -15.03
N ILE A 232 0.07 7.02 -15.63
CA ILE A 232 0.05 5.75 -16.34
C ILE A 232 1.03 4.76 -15.71
N CYS A 233 0.69 3.46 -15.74
CA CYS A 233 1.64 2.39 -15.50
C CYS A 233 1.95 1.67 -16.82
N SER A 234 3.22 1.79 -17.24
CA SER A 234 3.73 1.25 -18.48
C SER A 234 3.92 -0.26 -18.40
N ARG A 235 3.71 -0.95 -19.51
CA ARG A 235 4.13 -2.33 -19.66
C ARG A 235 5.67 -2.42 -19.69
N ASN A 236 6.20 -3.60 -19.34
CA ASN A 236 7.64 -3.86 -19.40
C ASN A 236 8.20 -3.64 -20.80
N ILE A 237 9.46 -3.21 -20.88
CA ILE A 237 10.14 -2.95 -22.14
C ILE A 237 11.07 -4.13 -22.46
N GLY A 238 11.04 -4.61 -23.69
CA GLY A 238 11.94 -5.65 -24.15
C GLY A 238 13.37 -5.12 -24.32
N VAL A 239 14.28 -5.48 -23.40
CA VAL A 239 15.71 -5.11 -23.46
C VAL A 239 16.57 -6.19 -24.12
N SER A 240 16.01 -7.35 -24.44
CA SER A 240 16.69 -8.42 -25.16
C SER A 240 15.71 -9.23 -26.03
N GLN A 241 16.25 -10.01 -27.00
CA GLN A 241 15.45 -10.87 -27.88
C GLN A 241 14.68 -12.00 -27.14
N THR A 242 14.97 -12.23 -25.87
CA THR A 242 14.15 -13.07 -24.98
C THR A 242 12.99 -12.23 -24.43
N ALA A 243 11.95 -12.08 -25.23
CA ALA A 243 10.74 -11.37 -24.82
C ALA A 243 10.11 -12.04 -23.61
N LEU A 244 10.26 -11.43 -22.44
CA LEU A 244 9.42 -11.72 -21.28
C LEU A 244 7.97 -11.40 -21.68
N ARG A 245 7.01 -12.23 -21.28
CA ARG A 245 5.59 -11.99 -21.53
C ARG A 245 5.23 -10.58 -21.04
N GLY A 246 4.51 -9.82 -21.88
CA GLY A 246 4.06 -8.47 -21.53
C GLY A 246 5.09 -7.36 -21.78
N THR A 247 6.14 -7.61 -22.57
CA THR A 247 7.08 -6.56 -23.01
C THR A 247 6.63 -5.93 -24.32
N ILE A 248 6.77 -4.60 -24.43
CA ILE A 248 6.43 -3.82 -25.62
C ILE A 248 7.69 -3.26 -26.30
N SER A 249 7.55 -2.91 -27.58
CA SER A 249 8.62 -2.27 -28.34
C SER A 249 8.88 -0.83 -27.88
N LEU A 250 10.09 -0.34 -28.11
CA LEU A 250 10.45 1.05 -27.79
C LEU A 250 9.57 2.08 -28.53
N ASP A 251 9.13 1.78 -29.75
CA ASP A 251 8.26 2.68 -30.51
C ASP A 251 6.87 2.75 -29.88
N LEU A 252 6.37 1.64 -29.36
CA LEU A 252 5.10 1.63 -28.63
C LEU A 252 5.23 2.38 -27.30
N VAL A 253 6.38 2.24 -26.60
CA VAL A 253 6.69 3.05 -25.41
C VAL A 253 6.66 4.54 -25.75
N ARG A 254 7.31 4.97 -26.85
CA ARG A 254 7.26 6.37 -27.29
C ARG A 254 5.86 6.87 -27.55
N GLN A 255 5.01 6.04 -28.14
CA GLN A 255 3.61 6.35 -28.39
C GLN A 255 2.82 6.51 -27.09
N GLU A 256 2.88 5.53 -26.19
CA GLU A 256 2.13 5.52 -24.92
C GLU A 256 2.60 6.66 -24.00
N TRP A 257 3.92 6.81 -23.80
CA TRP A 257 4.48 7.85 -22.94
C TRP A 257 4.28 9.25 -23.54
N GLY A 258 4.39 9.37 -24.87
CA GLY A 258 4.07 10.63 -25.57
C GLY A 258 2.60 11.03 -25.39
N GLY A 259 1.69 10.05 -25.40
CA GLY A 259 0.27 10.26 -25.10
C GLY A 259 0.04 10.72 -23.66
N ALA A 260 0.68 10.06 -22.68
CA ALA A 260 0.60 10.45 -21.29
C ALA A 260 1.16 11.89 -21.04
N ARG A 261 2.31 12.22 -21.63
CA ARG A 261 2.93 13.55 -21.53
C ARG A 261 2.08 14.66 -22.14
N LYS A 262 1.37 14.39 -23.25
CA LYS A 262 0.38 15.34 -23.81
C LYS A 262 -0.74 15.64 -22.81
N LEU A 263 -1.11 14.67 -21.98
CA LEU A 263 -2.08 14.81 -20.91
C LEU A 263 -1.44 15.32 -19.58
N ARG A 264 -0.13 15.56 -19.57
CA ARG A 264 0.66 15.96 -18.37
C ARG A 264 0.57 14.95 -17.23
N LEU A 265 0.56 13.69 -17.57
CA LEU A 265 0.46 12.59 -16.61
C LEU A 265 1.83 11.95 -16.36
N PRO A 266 2.22 11.68 -15.11
CA PRO A 266 3.42 10.95 -14.76
C PRO A 266 3.33 9.48 -15.18
N ILE A 267 4.50 8.87 -15.32
CA ILE A 267 4.70 7.54 -15.86
C ILE A 267 5.39 6.68 -14.79
N THR A 268 4.95 5.44 -14.63
CA THR A 268 5.61 4.48 -13.75
C THR A 268 5.88 3.18 -14.50
N LEU A 269 7.01 2.52 -14.22
CA LEU A 269 7.48 1.33 -14.93
C LEU A 269 8.16 0.35 -13.98
N HIS A 270 7.85 -0.96 -14.11
CA HIS A 270 8.63 -2.03 -13.47
C HIS A 270 10.01 -2.19 -14.12
N THR A 271 11.01 -2.42 -13.28
CA THR A 271 12.39 -2.71 -13.72
C THR A 271 12.93 -4.02 -13.14
N SER A 272 12.02 -4.93 -12.76
CA SER A 272 12.40 -6.28 -12.34
C SER A 272 12.88 -7.10 -13.54
N GLY A 273 14.15 -7.39 -13.60
CA GLY A 273 14.79 -8.10 -14.71
C GLY A 273 15.95 -7.29 -15.29
N PRO A 274 16.34 -7.53 -16.56
CA PRO A 274 17.34 -6.71 -17.22
C PRO A 274 16.94 -5.24 -17.20
N SER A 275 17.87 -4.38 -16.78
CA SER A 275 17.59 -2.96 -16.59
C SER A 275 17.28 -2.26 -17.92
N PRO A 276 16.17 -1.52 -18.05
CA PRO A 276 15.86 -0.73 -19.24
C PRO A 276 16.44 0.69 -19.19
N ILE A 277 17.17 1.06 -18.13
CA ILE A 277 17.55 2.46 -17.86
C ILE A 277 18.38 3.04 -18.99
N LYS A 278 19.43 2.32 -19.43
CA LYS A 278 20.29 2.77 -20.52
C LYS A 278 19.53 2.93 -21.84
N LEU A 279 18.65 1.97 -22.15
CA LEU A 279 17.80 2.00 -23.35
C LEU A 279 16.85 3.23 -23.32
N LEU A 280 16.26 3.50 -22.16
CA LEU A 280 15.38 4.66 -21.99
C LEU A 280 16.12 5.99 -22.02
N GLU A 281 17.35 6.04 -21.52
CA GLU A 281 18.24 7.19 -21.60
C GLU A 281 18.63 7.50 -23.04
N ASP A 282 19.10 6.49 -23.78
CA ASP A 282 19.49 6.63 -25.20
C ASP A 282 18.29 7.05 -26.09
N ALA A 283 17.08 6.67 -25.68
CA ALA A 283 15.83 7.06 -26.34
C ALA A 283 15.31 8.44 -25.94
N GLY A 284 15.93 9.13 -24.96
CA GLY A 284 15.50 10.42 -24.45
C GLY A 284 14.18 10.38 -23.68
N LEU A 285 13.86 9.24 -23.06
CA LEU A 285 12.57 9.00 -22.40
C LEU A 285 12.59 9.26 -20.89
N LEU A 286 13.76 9.26 -20.24
CA LEU A 286 13.87 9.51 -18.80
C LEU A 286 13.70 11.00 -18.45
N GLY A 287 12.98 11.25 -17.35
CA GLY A 287 12.74 12.59 -16.84
C GLY A 287 12.13 12.55 -15.43
N PRO A 288 11.91 13.73 -14.81
CA PRO A 288 11.35 13.82 -13.45
C PRO A 288 9.88 13.37 -13.36
N ASP A 289 9.24 13.14 -14.50
CA ASP A 289 7.89 12.56 -14.62
C ASP A 289 7.88 11.03 -14.60
N VAL A 290 9.04 10.38 -14.50
CA VAL A 290 9.19 8.93 -14.54
C VAL A 290 9.55 8.38 -13.16
N GLN A 291 8.78 7.38 -12.72
CA GLN A 291 9.09 6.54 -11.55
C GLN A 291 9.43 5.12 -12.02
N LEU A 292 10.50 4.56 -11.51
CA LEU A 292 10.85 3.16 -11.72
C LEU A 292 10.61 2.35 -10.43
N VAL A 293 10.30 1.05 -10.57
CA VAL A 293 10.00 0.16 -9.45
C VAL A 293 10.90 -1.07 -9.51
N HIS A 294 11.38 -1.55 -8.36
CA HIS A 294 12.26 -2.72 -8.19
C HIS A 294 13.69 -2.55 -8.73
N PRO A 295 14.55 -1.73 -8.09
CA PRO A 295 15.92 -1.45 -8.54
C PRO A 295 16.92 -2.54 -8.19
N LEU A 296 16.72 -3.77 -8.65
CA LEU A 296 17.47 -4.94 -8.19
C LEU A 296 18.79 -5.18 -8.93
N LEU A 297 18.97 -4.61 -10.12
CA LEU A 297 20.13 -4.90 -11.00
C LEU A 297 20.72 -3.64 -11.64
N THR A 298 20.69 -2.48 -10.98
CA THR A 298 21.25 -1.26 -11.54
C THR A 298 22.78 -1.21 -11.44
N THR A 299 23.42 -0.63 -12.44
CA THR A 299 24.85 -0.29 -12.44
C THR A 299 25.09 1.09 -11.79
N ALA A 300 26.36 1.39 -11.48
CA ALA A 300 26.74 2.71 -10.99
C ALA A 300 26.43 3.82 -12.02
N GLU A 301 26.66 3.55 -13.31
CA GLU A 301 26.33 4.48 -14.41
C GLU A 301 24.82 4.74 -14.47
N GLU A 302 24.00 3.70 -14.42
CA GLU A 302 22.54 3.84 -14.45
C GLU A 302 22.01 4.64 -13.27
N ARG A 303 22.55 4.43 -12.06
CA ARG A 303 22.17 5.24 -10.88
C ARG A 303 22.52 6.72 -11.07
N GLN A 304 23.66 7.02 -11.73
CA GLN A 304 24.01 8.41 -12.07
C GLN A 304 23.05 9.01 -13.11
N ILE A 305 22.61 8.22 -14.10
CA ILE A 305 21.57 8.62 -15.07
C ILE A 305 20.27 8.97 -14.32
N LEU A 306 19.79 8.07 -13.44
CA LEU A 306 18.57 8.31 -12.67
C LEU A 306 18.63 9.62 -11.88
N LYS A 307 19.73 9.87 -11.16
CA LYS A 307 19.96 11.11 -10.44
C LYS A 307 19.88 12.33 -11.36
N ASN A 308 20.64 12.30 -12.46
CA ASN A 308 20.76 13.44 -13.38
C ASN A 308 19.43 13.75 -14.08
N ARG A 309 18.60 12.74 -14.36
CA ARG A 309 17.28 12.88 -14.96
C ARG A 309 16.16 13.15 -13.94
N GLY A 310 16.48 13.10 -12.64
CA GLY A 310 15.50 13.32 -11.58
C GLY A 310 14.47 12.20 -11.43
N VAL A 311 14.75 11.03 -12.00
CA VAL A 311 13.91 9.84 -11.92
C VAL A 311 13.85 9.36 -10.48
N SER A 312 12.66 8.96 -10.02
CA SER A 312 12.47 8.35 -8.70
C SER A 312 12.41 6.84 -8.77
N TYR A 313 12.67 6.20 -7.62
CA TYR A 313 12.69 4.76 -7.49
C TYR A 313 11.87 4.29 -6.30
N SER A 314 10.89 3.40 -6.54
CA SER A 314 10.10 2.73 -5.50
C SER A 314 10.66 1.35 -5.20
N ILE A 315 10.87 1.04 -3.92
CA ILE A 315 11.33 -0.26 -3.41
C ILE A 315 10.20 -0.95 -2.69
N ALA A 316 9.98 -2.23 -2.97
CA ALA A 316 8.99 -3.09 -2.31
C ALA A 316 9.69 -4.16 -1.44
N PRO A 317 10.12 -3.82 -0.22
CA PRO A 317 11.09 -4.62 0.54
C PRO A 317 10.63 -6.04 0.84
N ILE A 318 9.35 -6.27 1.16
CA ILE A 318 8.83 -7.59 1.50
C ILE A 318 8.92 -8.52 0.29
N GLY A 319 8.41 -8.09 -0.86
CA GLY A 319 8.42 -8.89 -2.09
C GLY A 319 9.82 -9.08 -2.66
N GLU A 320 10.65 -8.04 -2.61
CA GLU A 320 12.00 -8.07 -3.18
C GLU A 320 12.97 -8.91 -2.36
N SER A 321 12.86 -8.88 -1.02
CA SER A 321 13.74 -9.66 -0.13
C SER A 321 13.58 -11.17 -0.28
N GLY A 322 12.42 -11.64 -0.73
CA GLY A 322 12.14 -13.05 -0.99
C GLY A 322 12.60 -13.56 -2.36
N ARG A 323 13.15 -12.69 -3.22
CA ARG A 323 13.58 -13.10 -4.56
C ARG A 323 14.92 -13.85 -4.54
N PRO A 324 15.14 -14.83 -5.44
CA PRO A 324 16.44 -15.47 -5.58
C PRO A 324 17.56 -14.47 -5.90
N ALA A 325 18.75 -14.65 -5.36
CA ALA A 325 19.88 -13.74 -5.54
C ALA A 325 20.21 -13.43 -7.02
N LYS A 326 19.97 -14.39 -7.94
CA LYS A 326 20.12 -14.16 -9.39
C LYS A 326 19.17 -13.13 -9.98
N ALA A 327 18.06 -12.81 -9.28
CA ALA A 327 17.12 -11.77 -9.67
C ALA A 327 17.55 -10.37 -9.20
N GLY A 328 18.69 -10.27 -8.54
CA GLY A 328 19.23 -9.06 -7.94
C GLY A 328 18.92 -8.94 -6.46
N VAL A 329 19.43 -7.89 -5.85
CA VAL A 329 19.24 -7.55 -4.44
C VAL A 329 18.78 -6.11 -4.31
N ILE A 330 18.13 -5.78 -3.19
CA ILE A 330 17.73 -4.39 -2.90
C ILE A 330 19.01 -3.53 -2.82
N GLN A 331 19.07 -2.49 -3.64
CA GLN A 331 20.23 -1.61 -3.80
C GLN A 331 19.99 -0.24 -3.13
N LEU A 332 19.36 -0.23 -1.94
CA LEU A 332 19.01 1.02 -1.25
C LEU A 332 20.24 1.88 -0.96
N ALA A 333 21.31 1.29 -0.41
CA ALA A 333 22.52 2.01 -0.08
C ALA A 333 23.14 2.70 -1.31
N GLU A 334 23.25 1.96 -2.40
CA GLU A 334 23.82 2.44 -3.65
C GLU A 334 22.97 3.55 -4.28
N MET A 335 21.65 3.46 -4.17
CA MET A 335 20.74 4.49 -4.65
C MET A 335 20.90 5.78 -3.83
N LEU A 336 20.92 5.67 -2.50
CA LEU A 336 21.10 6.82 -1.61
C LEU A 336 22.48 7.45 -1.79
N ASP A 337 23.54 6.66 -1.89
CA ASP A 337 24.92 7.12 -2.13
C ASP A 337 25.05 7.86 -3.48
N ALA A 338 24.29 7.44 -4.48
CA ALA A 338 24.22 8.11 -5.78
C ALA A 338 23.34 9.36 -5.75
N GLY A 339 22.54 9.60 -4.72
CA GLY A 339 21.61 10.71 -4.61
C GLY A 339 20.32 10.53 -5.43
N VAL A 340 19.93 9.28 -5.71
CA VAL A 340 18.66 8.95 -6.35
C VAL A 340 17.52 9.12 -5.35
N LYS A 341 16.39 9.64 -5.78
CA LYS A 341 15.15 9.71 -4.98
C LYS A 341 14.60 8.29 -4.79
N VAL A 342 14.41 7.87 -3.54
CA VAL A 342 13.93 6.53 -3.21
C VAL A 342 12.74 6.61 -2.27
N SER A 343 11.77 5.72 -2.46
CA SER A 343 10.59 5.57 -1.60
C SER A 343 10.29 4.09 -1.32
N ILE A 344 9.38 3.83 -0.40
CA ILE A 344 8.95 2.48 0.00
C ILE A 344 7.53 2.22 -0.51
N SER A 345 7.27 0.94 -0.85
CA SER A 345 5.97 0.47 -1.29
C SER A 345 5.63 -0.94 -0.81
N THR A 346 4.36 -1.31 -0.93
CA THR A 346 3.82 -2.63 -0.59
C THR A 346 3.94 -3.63 -1.76
N ASP A 347 3.82 -3.16 -3.01
CA ASP A 347 3.74 -3.95 -4.25
C ASP A 347 2.38 -4.68 -4.38
N LEU A 348 2.15 -5.74 -3.63
CA LEU A 348 0.91 -6.53 -3.75
C LEU A 348 0.54 -7.24 -2.45
N THR A 349 -0.76 -7.33 -2.19
CA THR A 349 -1.31 -8.07 -1.05
C THR A 349 -2.03 -9.36 -1.43
N GLY A 350 -1.80 -9.83 -2.64
CA GLY A 350 -2.16 -11.20 -3.04
C GLY A 350 -1.30 -12.27 -2.38
N THR A 351 -0.05 -11.96 -2.01
CA THR A 351 0.92 -12.88 -1.38
C THR A 351 1.57 -12.32 -0.13
N PHE A 352 1.52 -11.00 0.09
CA PHE A 352 2.12 -10.32 1.24
C PHE A 352 1.05 -9.53 2.00
N ASN A 353 1.41 -8.90 3.10
CA ASN A 353 0.59 -7.94 3.82
C ASN A 353 1.13 -6.52 3.63
N CYS A 354 0.27 -5.52 3.82
CA CYS A 354 0.71 -4.13 3.91
C CYS A 354 1.29 -3.89 5.31
N ASP A 355 2.61 -3.75 5.39
CA ASP A 355 3.32 -3.50 6.65
C ASP A 355 4.57 -2.65 6.43
N PHE A 356 4.43 -1.33 6.54
CA PHE A 356 5.54 -0.39 6.41
C PHE A 356 6.59 -0.56 7.51
N PHE A 357 6.19 -0.99 8.71
CA PHE A 357 7.12 -1.26 9.80
C PHE A 357 8.03 -2.44 9.44
N GLN A 358 7.45 -3.49 8.86
CA GLN A 358 8.22 -4.64 8.36
C GLN A 358 9.11 -4.22 7.17
N CYS A 359 8.62 -3.42 6.25
CA CYS A 359 9.42 -2.89 5.13
C CYS A 359 10.67 -2.17 5.63
N MET A 360 10.52 -1.23 6.59
CA MET A 360 11.62 -0.49 7.18
C MET A 360 12.61 -1.42 7.89
N ARG A 361 12.12 -2.41 8.62
CA ARG A 361 12.95 -3.40 9.35
C ARG A 361 13.77 -4.27 8.39
N ILE A 362 13.19 -4.72 7.29
CA ILE A 362 13.90 -5.46 6.24
C ILE A 362 15.02 -4.60 5.65
N LEU A 363 14.73 -3.35 5.31
CA LEU A 363 15.72 -2.44 4.73
C LEU A 363 16.87 -2.16 5.72
N TYR A 364 16.56 -1.96 7.00
CA TYR A 364 17.56 -1.80 8.05
C TYR A 364 18.46 -3.03 8.15
N GLN A 365 17.86 -4.22 8.26
CA GLN A 365 18.60 -5.47 8.41
C GLN A 365 19.49 -5.74 7.18
N GLN A 366 18.97 -5.56 5.98
CA GLN A 366 19.76 -5.76 4.76
C GLN A 366 20.91 -4.74 4.63
N HIS A 367 20.69 -3.50 5.05
CA HIS A 367 21.74 -2.48 5.04
C HIS A 367 22.88 -2.84 5.99
N GLN A 368 22.60 -3.39 7.19
CA GLN A 368 23.62 -3.81 8.16
C GLN A 368 24.52 -4.94 7.62
N HIS A 369 24.01 -5.76 6.72
CA HIS A 369 24.81 -6.83 6.08
C HIS A 369 25.67 -6.35 4.92
N ARG A 370 25.52 -5.11 4.47
CA ARG A 370 26.26 -4.55 3.33
C ARG A 370 27.44 -3.71 3.84
N VAL A 371 28.63 -4.24 3.68
CA VAL A 371 29.87 -3.51 3.99
C VAL A 371 30.12 -2.43 2.95
N GLY A 372 30.37 -1.19 3.39
CA GLY A 372 30.88 -0.11 2.52
C GLY A 372 29.87 0.96 2.11
N SER A 373 28.68 1.02 2.70
CA SER A 373 27.78 2.18 2.53
C SER A 373 28.43 3.43 3.13
N ARG A 374 28.40 4.54 2.39
CA ARG A 374 28.91 5.86 2.84
C ARG A 374 27.91 6.61 3.71
N ILE A 375 26.63 6.30 3.55
CA ILE A 375 25.53 6.98 4.25
C ILE A 375 25.00 6.04 5.32
N PRO A 376 25.07 6.42 6.62
CA PRO A 376 24.43 5.67 7.70
C PRO A 376 22.90 5.64 7.47
N LEU A 377 22.31 4.46 7.43
CA LEU A 377 20.85 4.32 7.35
C LEU A 377 20.27 4.37 8.77
N THR A 378 19.85 5.56 9.18
CA THR A 378 19.22 5.76 10.49
C THR A 378 17.76 5.37 10.49
N ALA A 379 17.19 5.05 11.64
CA ALA A 379 15.76 4.78 11.79
C ALA A 379 14.91 5.97 11.29
N LYS A 380 15.33 7.22 11.60
CA LYS A 380 14.68 8.43 11.07
C LYS A 380 14.65 8.45 9.54
N ARG A 381 15.77 8.08 8.89
CA ARG A 381 15.85 8.03 7.41
C ARG A 381 14.88 7.01 6.83
N LEU A 382 14.73 5.85 7.47
CA LEU A 382 13.77 4.83 7.04
C LEU A 382 12.32 5.31 7.14
N VAL A 383 11.96 6.00 8.24
CA VAL A 383 10.61 6.59 8.38
C VAL A 383 10.38 7.67 7.31
N GLN A 384 11.40 8.48 6.97
CA GLN A 384 11.29 9.45 5.87
C GLN A 384 11.03 8.80 4.51
N LEU A 385 11.70 7.65 4.21
CA LEU A 385 11.46 6.89 2.97
C LEU A 385 9.99 6.45 2.83
N GLY A 386 9.34 6.09 3.93
CA GLY A 386 7.93 5.67 3.95
C GLY A 386 6.92 6.82 4.07
N THR A 387 7.37 8.07 4.23
CA THR A 387 6.49 9.24 4.44
C THR A 387 6.82 10.37 3.47
N PHE A 388 7.74 11.28 3.84
CA PHE A 388 8.09 12.47 3.05
C PHE A 388 8.66 12.12 1.68
N ASP A 389 9.58 11.16 1.59
CA ASP A 389 10.16 10.79 0.30
C ASP A 389 9.15 10.10 -0.62
N GLY A 390 8.20 9.34 -0.05
CA GLY A 390 7.06 8.81 -0.80
C GLY A 390 6.20 9.94 -1.38
N ALA A 391 5.98 11.01 -0.62
CA ALA A 391 5.26 12.18 -1.12
C ALA A 391 6.06 12.95 -2.19
N VAL A 392 7.39 13.02 -2.07
CA VAL A 392 8.29 13.57 -3.10
C VAL A 392 8.21 12.75 -4.38
N ASP A 393 8.26 11.42 -4.26
CA ASP A 393 8.15 10.49 -5.40
C ASP A 393 6.83 10.66 -6.16
N LEU A 394 5.72 10.80 -5.42
CA LEU A 394 4.41 11.04 -6.04
C LEU A 394 4.16 12.50 -6.43
N GLY A 395 5.12 13.42 -6.23
CA GLY A 395 4.97 14.83 -6.58
C GLY A 395 3.90 15.59 -5.78
N ILE A 396 3.68 15.18 -4.52
CA ILE A 396 2.67 15.76 -3.61
C ILE A 396 3.26 16.21 -2.27
N ALA A 397 4.59 16.38 -2.20
CA ALA A 397 5.27 16.73 -0.95
C ALA A 397 4.93 18.15 -0.44
N ASP A 398 4.43 19.02 -1.32
CA ASP A 398 3.85 20.31 -0.97
C ASP A 398 2.54 20.16 -0.18
N ARG A 399 1.86 19.04 -0.31
CA ARG A 399 0.53 18.78 0.27
C ARG A 399 0.56 17.86 1.48
N THR A 400 1.43 16.86 1.51
CA THR A 400 1.46 15.82 2.56
C THR A 400 2.87 15.26 2.77
N GLY A 401 3.02 14.22 3.60
CA GLY A 401 4.29 13.53 3.88
C GLY A 401 5.11 14.15 5.02
N SER A 402 4.73 15.32 5.52
CA SER A 402 5.27 15.92 6.75
C SER A 402 4.20 16.71 7.49
N LEU A 403 4.40 16.93 8.81
CA LEU A 403 3.50 17.71 9.65
C LEU A 403 3.98 19.16 9.68
N ALA A 404 3.46 19.97 8.77
CA ALA A 404 3.77 21.40 8.72
C ALA A 404 2.49 22.22 8.47
N PRO A 405 2.40 23.46 9.00
CA PRO A 405 1.27 24.34 8.74
C PRO A 405 1.02 24.52 7.24
N GLY A 406 -0.24 24.46 6.84
CA GLY A 406 -0.68 24.55 5.43
C GLY A 406 -0.76 23.22 4.71
N LYS A 407 -0.09 22.16 5.17
CA LYS A 407 -0.23 20.81 4.59
C LYS A 407 -1.54 20.15 5.01
N ARG A 408 -1.96 19.16 4.24
CA ARG A 408 -3.14 18.37 4.55
C ARG A 408 -2.85 17.47 5.76
N ALA A 409 -3.85 17.30 6.59
CA ALA A 409 -3.76 16.46 7.78
C ALA A 409 -3.93 14.97 7.40
N ASP A 410 -2.87 14.40 6.87
CA ASP A 410 -2.68 12.96 6.62
C ASP A 410 -1.76 12.46 7.73
N ILE A 411 -2.34 11.96 8.82
CA ILE A 411 -1.66 11.75 10.12
C ILE A 411 -2.00 10.37 10.65
N ILE A 412 -1.03 9.71 11.29
CA ILE A 412 -1.27 8.52 12.10
C ILE A 412 -0.82 8.72 13.54
N LEU A 413 -1.54 8.06 14.45
CA LEU A 413 -1.15 7.93 15.85
C LEU A 413 -0.80 6.47 16.11
N VAL A 414 0.41 6.22 16.64
CA VAL A 414 0.92 4.88 16.93
C VAL A 414 1.09 4.74 18.45
N ARG A 415 0.41 3.75 19.04
CA ARG A 415 0.48 3.50 20.49
C ARG A 415 1.87 3.07 20.92
N THR A 416 2.35 3.67 22.00
CA THR A 416 3.64 3.36 22.61
C THR A 416 3.52 2.55 23.90
N GLY A 417 2.30 2.42 24.43
CA GLY A 417 2.02 1.66 25.65
C GLY A 417 1.72 0.17 25.42
N ASP A 418 1.72 -0.30 24.17
CA ASP A 418 1.50 -1.72 23.88
C ASP A 418 2.69 -2.57 24.31
N ILE A 419 2.47 -3.85 24.65
CA ILE A 419 3.49 -4.75 25.19
C ILE A 419 4.73 -4.92 24.33
N ASN A 420 4.60 -4.75 23.01
CA ASN A 420 5.72 -4.81 22.07
C ASN A 420 6.44 -3.46 21.91
N MET A 421 5.89 -2.36 22.43
CA MET A 421 6.42 -1.00 22.29
C MET A 421 7.00 -0.46 23.60
N ALA A 422 6.45 -0.88 24.75
CA ALA A 422 6.85 -0.38 26.05
C ALA A 422 7.92 -1.28 26.74
N PRO A 423 8.89 -0.69 27.46
CA PRO A 423 9.16 0.74 27.57
C PRO A 423 9.81 1.29 26.31
N MET A 424 9.31 2.43 25.81
CA MET A 424 9.83 3.06 24.59
C MET A 424 11.06 3.91 24.88
N GLY A 425 12.10 3.76 24.06
CA GLY A 425 13.27 4.63 24.01
C GLY A 425 13.14 5.68 22.90
N ASP A 426 14.07 5.67 21.94
CA ASP A 426 13.97 6.53 20.75
C ASP A 426 12.74 6.17 19.91
N PRO A 427 11.89 7.16 19.55
CA PRO A 427 10.64 6.89 18.83
C PRO A 427 10.85 6.37 17.41
N TYR A 428 11.91 6.76 16.73
CA TYR A 428 12.22 6.26 15.39
C TYR A 428 12.70 4.80 15.45
N GLU A 429 13.56 4.47 16.39
CA GLU A 429 13.99 3.09 16.64
C GLU A 429 12.77 2.21 17.00
N ALA A 430 11.87 2.71 17.85
CA ALA A 430 10.66 1.99 18.21
C ALA A 430 9.75 1.72 16.98
N LEU A 431 9.59 2.70 16.11
CA LEU A 431 8.83 2.52 14.86
C LEU A 431 9.47 1.47 13.96
N VAL A 432 10.77 1.51 13.75
CA VAL A 432 11.47 0.60 12.84
C VAL A 432 11.58 -0.80 13.42
N MET A 433 11.96 -0.92 14.69
CA MET A 433 12.35 -2.21 15.29
C MET A 433 11.20 -2.93 15.99
N LEU A 434 10.22 -2.21 16.55
CA LEU A 434 9.23 -2.78 17.46
C LEU A 434 7.79 -2.70 16.92
N ALA A 435 7.45 -1.60 16.25
CA ALA A 435 6.09 -1.34 15.83
C ALA A 435 5.56 -2.35 14.80
N GLN A 436 4.25 -2.51 14.77
CA GLN A 436 3.47 -3.37 13.89
C GLN A 436 2.18 -2.65 13.50
N PRO A 437 1.49 -3.02 12.43
CA PRO A 437 0.20 -2.41 12.02
C PRO A 437 -0.84 -2.34 13.15
N ARG A 438 -0.87 -3.31 14.06
CA ARG A 438 -1.78 -3.31 15.22
C ARG A 438 -1.55 -2.15 16.20
N ASN A 439 -0.36 -1.56 16.21
CA ASN A 439 -0.07 -0.40 17.07
C ASN A 439 -0.63 0.91 16.51
N VAL A 440 -1.04 0.95 15.23
CA VAL A 440 -1.71 2.11 14.64
C VAL A 440 -3.08 2.26 15.28
N ASP A 441 -3.27 3.29 16.07
CA ASP A 441 -4.51 3.61 16.77
C ASP A 441 -5.47 4.43 15.92
N THR A 442 -4.98 5.56 15.42
CA THR A 442 -5.79 6.54 14.70
C THR A 442 -5.19 6.80 13.33
N VAL A 443 -6.03 6.86 12.32
CA VAL A 443 -5.67 7.24 10.95
C VAL A 443 -6.55 8.40 10.50
N ILE A 444 -5.92 9.48 10.13
CA ILE A 444 -6.53 10.71 9.66
C ILE A 444 -6.08 10.94 8.23
N VAL A 445 -7.02 11.14 7.33
CA VAL A 445 -6.74 11.49 5.93
C VAL A 445 -7.51 12.76 5.59
N ASP A 446 -6.80 13.77 5.13
CA ASP A 446 -7.38 15.07 4.77
C ASP A 446 -8.23 15.66 5.92
N GLY A 447 -7.78 15.45 7.18
CA GLY A 447 -8.48 15.88 8.41
C GLY A 447 -9.71 15.06 8.76
N ARG A 448 -10.00 13.98 8.05
CA ARG A 448 -11.08 13.04 8.36
C ARG A 448 -10.51 11.90 9.20
N ILE A 449 -11.06 11.66 10.36
CA ILE A 449 -10.69 10.53 11.21
C ILE A 449 -11.34 9.28 10.62
N LEU A 450 -10.59 8.48 9.86
CA LEU A 450 -11.10 7.27 9.21
C LEU A 450 -10.98 6.03 10.10
N ARG A 451 -10.03 6.04 11.04
CA ARG A 451 -9.82 4.99 12.03
C ARG A 451 -9.51 5.65 13.38
N ARG A 452 -10.05 5.11 14.48
CA ARG A 452 -9.78 5.58 15.84
C ARG A 452 -9.88 4.43 16.83
N ALA A 453 -9.00 4.39 17.82
CA ALA A 453 -8.89 3.30 18.79
C ALA A 453 -8.84 1.91 18.15
N GLY A 454 -8.19 1.83 16.97
CA GLY A 454 -8.09 0.59 16.22
C GLY A 454 -9.30 0.23 15.36
N GLU A 455 -10.40 0.99 15.42
CA GLU A 455 -11.66 0.69 14.73
C GLU A 455 -11.94 1.71 13.61
N PHE A 456 -12.55 1.24 12.51
CA PHE A 456 -12.99 2.12 11.43
C PHE A 456 -14.19 2.95 11.86
N THR A 457 -14.20 4.23 11.52
CA THR A 457 -15.24 5.18 11.96
C THR A 457 -16.48 5.22 11.06
N ALA A 458 -16.31 4.88 9.77
CA ALA A 458 -17.40 4.92 8.78
C ALA A 458 -17.41 3.70 7.86
N LEU A 459 -16.33 2.93 7.81
CA LEU A 459 -16.23 1.75 6.95
C LEU A 459 -16.93 0.56 7.60
N ASN A 460 -17.87 -0.04 6.89
CA ASN A 460 -18.40 -1.35 7.26
C ASN A 460 -17.39 -2.44 6.83
N TYR A 461 -16.46 -2.77 7.73
CA TYR A 461 -15.40 -3.75 7.47
C TYR A 461 -15.94 -5.12 7.08
N ALA A 462 -16.99 -5.60 7.75
CA ALA A 462 -17.60 -6.89 7.42
C ALA A 462 -18.19 -6.91 5.99
N GLN A 463 -18.72 -5.80 5.51
CA GLN A 463 -19.20 -5.66 4.14
C GLN A 463 -18.04 -5.72 3.13
N VAL A 464 -16.93 -5.02 3.39
CA VAL A 464 -15.73 -5.07 2.52
C VAL A 464 -15.22 -6.50 2.38
N LEU A 465 -15.14 -7.25 3.48
CA LEU A 465 -14.71 -8.64 3.45
C LEU A 465 -15.67 -9.53 2.65
N ARG A 466 -16.98 -9.37 2.84
CA ARG A 466 -17.97 -10.14 2.07
C ARG A 466 -17.86 -9.85 0.58
N GLU A 467 -17.87 -8.58 0.16
CA GLU A 467 -17.77 -8.18 -1.24
C GLU A 467 -16.50 -8.70 -1.91
N ALA A 468 -15.35 -8.65 -1.22
CA ALA A 468 -14.09 -9.18 -1.72
C ALA A 468 -14.12 -10.72 -1.84
N THR A 469 -14.71 -11.41 -0.87
CA THR A 469 -14.85 -12.87 -0.88
C THR A 469 -15.77 -13.33 -2.01
N GLU A 470 -16.90 -12.66 -2.20
CA GLU A 470 -17.85 -12.92 -3.27
C GLU A 470 -17.22 -12.65 -4.65
N SER A 471 -16.47 -11.56 -4.79
CA SER A 471 -15.71 -11.26 -6.00
C SER A 471 -14.70 -12.34 -6.34
N ALA A 472 -13.90 -12.79 -5.36
CA ALA A 472 -12.92 -13.86 -5.57
C ALA A 472 -13.59 -15.19 -6.00
N ALA A 473 -14.73 -15.54 -5.40
CA ALA A 473 -15.50 -16.73 -5.76
C ALA A 473 -16.06 -16.64 -7.19
N ALA A 474 -16.68 -15.51 -7.52
CA ALA A 474 -17.25 -15.26 -8.86
C ALA A 474 -16.17 -15.21 -9.94
N LEU A 475 -15.00 -14.65 -9.65
CA LEU A 475 -13.84 -14.66 -10.57
C LEU A 475 -13.36 -16.08 -10.84
N ARG A 476 -13.27 -16.92 -9.79
CA ARG A 476 -12.91 -18.35 -9.95
C ARG A 476 -13.87 -19.07 -10.88
N GLU A 477 -15.16 -18.90 -10.65
CA GLU A 477 -16.21 -19.51 -11.47
C GLU A 477 -16.12 -19.07 -12.95
N ARG A 478 -16.07 -17.75 -13.19
CA ARG A 478 -15.97 -17.21 -14.56
C ARG A 478 -14.71 -17.65 -15.29
N ALA A 479 -13.60 -17.81 -14.59
CA ALA A 479 -12.31 -18.23 -15.14
C ALA A 479 -12.19 -19.76 -15.29
N GLY A 480 -13.16 -20.56 -14.83
CA GLY A 480 -13.01 -22.00 -14.73
C GLY A 480 -11.77 -22.41 -13.92
N TRP A 481 -11.46 -21.66 -12.83
CA TRP A 481 -10.31 -21.94 -12.01
C TRP A 481 -10.60 -23.11 -11.06
N PRO A 482 -9.76 -24.16 -11.00
CA PRO A 482 -10.03 -25.32 -10.17
C PRO A 482 -10.12 -24.92 -8.67
N SER A 483 -10.96 -25.66 -7.95
CA SER A 483 -11.18 -25.49 -6.50
C SER A 483 -9.94 -25.83 -5.68
#